data_58a6f8c96bc6f78daa8185e7c324bb29
#
_entry.id   58a6f8c96bc6f78daa8185e7c324bb29
#
_cell.length_a   1.000
_cell.length_b   1.000
_cell.length_c   1.000
_cell.angle_alpha   90.00
_cell.angle_beta   90.00
_cell.angle_gamma   90.00
#
_symmetry.space_group_name_H-M   'P 1'
#
loop_
_entity.id
_entity.type
_entity.pdbx_description
1 polymer ?
#
loop_
_entity_poly.entity_id
_entity_poly.type
_entity_poly.pdbx_seq_one_letter_code
_entity_poly.pdbx_strand_id
1 'polypeptide(L)'
;RTPGESSLYSNIGVGYLGHVLGYVTEKPYKDLLDQYVIKKYDMNSTTLDRNQIGDRLVKGVDKKGKVVSNWDLNAFAPAGGVLSTVEDLAQFAQAHFGNDIALEMQMKKTAQYSEKVDIGLGWLIFYDGEGNPIYWHNGGTGGYSSDMTVSVENQKSVVILSNVSAFVKETREYRNLNFTLLSLIE
;
A
#
# COMPACT_ATOMS: atom_id res chain seq x y z
N ARG A 1 -9.62 21.23 -12.93
CA ARG A 1 -8.21 21.59 -12.68
C ARG A 1 -7.37 21.31 -13.91
N THR A 2 -6.38 22.13 -14.13
CA THR A 2 -5.37 21.85 -15.14
C THR A 2 -4.48 20.69 -14.67
N PRO A 3 -4.21 19.69 -15.55
CA PRO A 3 -3.29 18.59 -15.20
C PRO A 3 -1.93 19.14 -14.75
N GLY A 4 -1.41 18.64 -13.64
CA GLY A 4 -0.12 19.04 -13.08
C GLY A 4 -0.16 20.19 -12.07
N GLU A 5 -1.27 20.91 -11.90
CA GLU A 5 -1.36 22.03 -10.94
C GLU A 5 -1.40 21.58 -9.47
N SER A 6 -2.01 20.44 -9.18
CA SER A 6 -2.13 19.93 -7.80
C SER A 6 -2.42 18.45 -7.75
N SER A 7 -1.93 17.80 -6.69
CA SER A 7 -2.24 16.41 -6.40
C SER A 7 -3.65 16.27 -5.78
N LEU A 8 -4.36 15.20 -6.15
CA LEU A 8 -5.60 14.79 -5.52
C LEU A 8 -5.64 13.27 -5.40
N TYR A 9 -5.75 12.78 -4.17
CA TYR A 9 -5.94 11.34 -3.94
C TYR A 9 -7.24 10.84 -4.59
N SER A 10 -7.18 9.74 -5.35
CA SER A 10 -8.33 9.21 -6.06
C SER A 10 -8.26 7.71 -6.28
N ASN A 11 -9.07 6.94 -5.55
CA ASN A 11 -9.26 5.51 -5.80
C ASN A 11 -9.82 5.24 -7.21
N ILE A 12 -10.67 6.15 -7.72
CA ILE A 12 -11.18 6.07 -9.10
C ILE A 12 -10.03 6.19 -10.10
N GLY A 13 -9.12 7.14 -9.88
CA GLY A 13 -7.95 7.33 -10.75
C GLY A 13 -7.05 6.11 -10.78
N VAL A 14 -6.76 5.52 -9.61
CA VAL A 14 -5.92 4.31 -9.53
C VAL A 14 -6.64 3.08 -10.10
N GLY A 15 -7.94 2.91 -9.82
CA GLY A 15 -8.73 1.85 -10.45
C GLY A 15 -8.73 1.95 -11.97
N TYR A 16 -8.96 3.16 -12.51
CA TYR A 16 -8.90 3.41 -13.94
C TYR A 16 -7.52 3.13 -14.55
N LEU A 17 -6.44 3.55 -13.86
CA LEU A 17 -5.06 3.26 -14.27
C LEU A 17 -4.83 1.74 -14.43
N GLY A 18 -5.30 0.93 -13.49
CA GLY A 18 -5.21 -0.53 -13.61
C GLY A 18 -5.91 -1.08 -14.87
N HIS A 19 -7.06 -0.52 -15.25
CA HIS A 19 -7.74 -0.90 -16.50
C HIS A 19 -6.97 -0.43 -17.74
N VAL A 20 -6.39 0.79 -17.71
CA VAL A 20 -5.54 1.29 -18.81
C VAL A 20 -4.34 0.39 -19.00
N LEU A 21 -3.67 -0.01 -17.91
CA LEU A 21 -2.54 -0.95 -17.98
C LEU A 21 -2.97 -2.29 -18.60
N GLY A 22 -4.11 -2.82 -18.18
CA GLY A 22 -4.66 -4.04 -18.77
C GLY A 22 -4.96 -3.91 -20.27
N TYR A 23 -5.52 -2.78 -20.68
CA TYR A 23 -5.83 -2.50 -22.07
C TYR A 23 -4.58 -2.38 -22.95
N VAL A 24 -3.59 -1.61 -22.50
CA VAL A 24 -2.33 -1.37 -23.26
C VAL A 24 -1.48 -2.63 -23.37
N THR A 25 -1.50 -3.49 -22.37
CA THR A 25 -0.70 -4.72 -22.34
C THR A 25 -1.45 -5.95 -22.84
N GLU A 26 -2.74 -5.80 -23.17
CA GLU A 26 -3.64 -6.90 -23.54
C GLU A 26 -3.67 -8.04 -22.49
N LYS A 27 -3.46 -7.70 -21.20
CA LYS A 27 -3.45 -8.66 -20.09
C LYS A 27 -4.37 -8.20 -18.97
N PRO A 28 -5.07 -9.11 -18.28
CA PRO A 28 -5.78 -8.76 -17.06
C PRO A 28 -4.87 -8.12 -16.02
N TYR A 29 -5.36 -7.12 -15.27
CA TYR A 29 -4.59 -6.47 -14.20
C TYR A 29 -4.02 -7.47 -13.19
N LYS A 30 -4.79 -8.53 -12.86
CA LYS A 30 -4.33 -9.60 -11.97
C LYS A 30 -3.04 -10.25 -12.48
N ASP A 31 -2.95 -10.52 -13.78
CA ASP A 31 -1.76 -11.17 -14.38
C ASP A 31 -0.56 -10.22 -14.38
N LEU A 32 -0.81 -8.90 -14.54
CA LEU A 32 0.25 -7.90 -14.40
C LEU A 32 0.76 -7.83 -12.96
N LEU A 33 -0.15 -7.80 -11.98
CA LEU A 33 0.22 -7.84 -10.56
C LEU A 33 1.02 -9.10 -10.23
N ASP A 34 0.55 -10.26 -10.67
CA ASP A 34 1.24 -11.55 -10.46
C ASP A 34 2.64 -11.56 -11.09
N GLN A 35 2.77 -11.05 -12.31
CA GLN A 35 4.02 -11.08 -13.07
C GLN A 35 5.05 -10.08 -12.54
N TYR A 36 4.63 -8.82 -12.32
CA TYR A 36 5.54 -7.69 -12.08
C TYR A 36 5.73 -7.34 -10.60
N VAL A 37 4.90 -7.90 -9.71
CA VAL A 37 4.98 -7.64 -8.27
C VAL A 37 5.10 -8.97 -7.51
N ILE A 38 4.07 -9.80 -7.53
CA ILE A 38 3.98 -10.98 -6.66
C ILE A 38 5.16 -11.93 -6.89
N LYS A 39 5.35 -12.38 -8.13
CA LYS A 39 6.46 -13.29 -8.48
C LYS A 39 7.83 -12.63 -8.40
N LYS A 40 7.89 -11.35 -8.75
CA LYS A 40 9.15 -10.61 -8.78
C LYS A 40 9.74 -10.42 -7.38
N TYR A 41 8.89 -10.26 -6.36
CA TYR A 41 9.31 -10.01 -4.99
C TYR A 41 8.97 -11.16 -4.03
N ASP A 42 8.74 -12.38 -4.57
CA ASP A 42 8.47 -13.61 -3.81
C ASP A 42 7.29 -13.51 -2.82
N MET A 43 6.26 -12.73 -3.16
CA MET A 43 5.08 -12.49 -2.32
C MET A 43 4.05 -13.61 -2.46
N ASN A 44 4.40 -14.83 -2.10
CA ASN A 44 3.67 -16.05 -2.42
C ASN A 44 2.31 -16.24 -1.73
N SER A 45 2.01 -15.41 -0.71
CA SER A 45 0.72 -15.38 -0.01
C SER A 45 -0.14 -14.17 -0.40
N THR A 46 0.28 -13.41 -1.42
CA THR A 46 -0.41 -12.21 -1.91
C THR A 46 -1.27 -12.53 -3.12
N THR A 47 -2.50 -12.04 -3.16
CA THR A 47 -3.42 -12.28 -4.27
C THR A 47 -4.55 -11.24 -4.33
N LEU A 48 -5.24 -11.15 -5.48
CA LEU A 48 -6.54 -10.48 -5.63
C LEU A 48 -7.74 -11.45 -5.48
N ASP A 49 -7.49 -12.76 -5.42
CA ASP A 49 -8.53 -13.78 -5.41
C ASP A 49 -8.69 -14.41 -4.02
N ARG A 50 -9.77 -14.05 -3.33
CA ARG A 50 -10.11 -14.62 -2.01
C ARG A 50 -10.26 -16.13 -2.01
N ASN A 51 -10.68 -16.72 -3.13
CA ASN A 51 -10.85 -18.17 -3.20
C ASN A 51 -9.53 -18.94 -3.04
N GLN A 52 -8.40 -18.32 -3.42
CA GLN A 52 -7.07 -18.90 -3.23
C GLN A 52 -6.63 -18.91 -1.77
N ILE A 53 -7.19 -18.04 -0.94
CA ILE A 53 -6.86 -17.92 0.48
C ILE A 53 -7.76 -18.84 1.32
N GLY A 54 -9.04 -18.92 1.01
CA GLY A 54 -10.03 -19.70 1.74
C GLY A 54 -10.11 -19.28 3.22
N ASP A 55 -10.09 -20.25 4.12
CA ASP A 55 -10.23 -20.04 5.56
C ASP A 55 -9.03 -19.36 6.23
N ARG A 56 -7.91 -19.17 5.51
CA ARG A 56 -6.74 -18.43 6.02
C ARG A 56 -6.98 -16.92 6.10
N LEU A 57 -8.00 -16.39 5.40
CA LEU A 57 -8.32 -14.97 5.49
C LEU A 57 -8.92 -14.67 6.88
N VAL A 58 -8.19 -13.88 7.65
CA VAL A 58 -8.66 -13.41 8.97
C VAL A 58 -9.92 -12.58 8.77
N LYS A 59 -10.97 -12.86 9.55
CA LYS A 59 -12.26 -12.16 9.46
C LYS A 59 -12.11 -10.72 9.95
N GLY A 60 -12.51 -9.76 9.09
CA GLY A 60 -12.52 -8.35 9.43
C GLY A 60 -13.65 -8.01 10.40
N VAL A 61 -13.42 -7.05 11.28
CA VAL A 61 -14.41 -6.62 12.29
C VAL A 61 -14.66 -5.11 12.25
N ASP A 62 -15.86 -4.71 12.64
CA ASP A 62 -16.24 -3.32 12.84
C ASP A 62 -15.79 -2.79 14.23
N LYS A 63 -16.15 -1.54 14.53
CA LYS A 63 -15.83 -0.87 15.82
C LYS A 63 -16.41 -1.56 17.07
N LYS A 64 -17.34 -2.52 16.90
CA LYS A 64 -17.93 -3.29 18.00
C LYS A 64 -17.36 -4.69 18.10
N GLY A 65 -16.34 -5.03 17.28
CA GLY A 65 -15.78 -6.37 17.16
C GLY A 65 -16.68 -7.35 16.40
N LYS A 66 -17.74 -6.87 15.74
CA LYS A 66 -18.62 -7.70 14.94
C LYS A 66 -17.99 -7.96 13.57
N VAL A 67 -17.96 -9.23 13.16
CA VAL A 67 -17.50 -9.63 11.82
C VAL A 67 -18.32 -8.92 10.75
N VAL A 68 -17.62 -8.33 9.79
CA VAL A 68 -18.19 -7.67 8.60
C VAL A 68 -17.83 -8.42 7.33
N SER A 69 -18.68 -8.23 6.30
CA SER A 69 -18.37 -8.78 4.98
C SER A 69 -17.19 -8.05 4.33
N ASN A 70 -16.40 -8.77 3.57
CA ASN A 70 -15.36 -8.19 2.73
C ASN A 70 -15.99 -7.36 1.60
N TRP A 71 -15.30 -6.32 1.19
CA TRP A 71 -15.71 -5.56 0.02
C TRP A 71 -15.38 -6.32 -1.28
N ASP A 72 -16.30 -6.31 -2.21
CA ASP A 72 -16.09 -6.77 -3.57
C ASP A 72 -15.72 -5.59 -4.44
N LEU A 73 -14.42 -5.34 -4.57
CA LEU A 73 -13.90 -4.15 -5.22
C LEU A 73 -14.01 -4.20 -6.75
N ASN A 74 -14.10 -5.40 -7.34
CA ASN A 74 -14.30 -5.57 -8.80
C ASN A 74 -13.41 -4.61 -9.63
N ALA A 75 -14.02 -3.65 -10.32
CA ALA A 75 -13.31 -2.65 -11.11
C ALA A 75 -12.33 -1.77 -10.31
N PHE A 76 -12.48 -1.69 -8.99
CA PHE A 76 -11.58 -0.97 -8.09
C PHE A 76 -10.49 -1.86 -7.48
N ALA A 77 -10.37 -3.11 -7.88
CA ALA A 77 -9.33 -4.01 -7.40
C ALA A 77 -7.91 -3.40 -7.47
N PRO A 78 -7.53 -2.65 -8.54
CA PRO A 78 -6.23 -2.00 -8.60
C PRO A 78 -6.00 -0.94 -7.50
N ALA A 79 -7.07 -0.37 -6.95
CA ALA A 79 -6.99 0.67 -5.93
C ALA A 79 -6.96 0.15 -4.48
N GLY A 80 -7.34 -1.13 -4.25
CA GLY A 80 -7.41 -1.60 -2.86
C GLY A 80 -7.79 -3.06 -2.70
N GLY A 81 -7.73 -3.89 -3.77
CA GLY A 81 -8.16 -5.29 -3.74
C GLY A 81 -7.11 -6.30 -3.30
N VAL A 82 -5.86 -5.89 -3.11
CA VAL A 82 -4.77 -6.80 -2.76
C VAL A 82 -4.96 -7.34 -1.34
N LEU A 83 -4.87 -8.66 -1.21
CA LEU A 83 -4.81 -9.39 0.05
C LEU A 83 -3.38 -9.90 0.23
N SER A 84 -2.80 -9.69 1.40
CA SER A 84 -1.40 -10.02 1.65
C SER A 84 -1.17 -10.42 3.10
N THR A 85 0.06 -10.79 3.42
CA THR A 85 0.58 -11.05 4.78
C THR A 85 1.66 -10.06 5.14
N VAL A 86 2.03 -9.99 6.43
CA VAL A 86 3.15 -9.14 6.89
C VAL A 86 4.45 -9.60 6.28
N GLU A 87 4.64 -10.92 6.13
CA GLU A 87 5.83 -11.53 5.54
C GLU A 87 6.02 -11.10 4.09
N ASP A 88 4.97 -11.20 3.27
CA ASP A 88 5.03 -10.79 1.86
C ASP A 88 5.27 -9.28 1.73
N LEU A 89 4.62 -8.47 2.55
CA LEU A 89 4.85 -7.03 2.55
C LEU A 89 6.26 -6.67 3.06
N ALA A 90 6.84 -7.46 3.97
CA ALA A 90 8.23 -7.30 4.37
C ALA A 90 9.20 -7.63 3.24
N GLN A 91 8.92 -8.67 2.42
CA GLN A 91 9.68 -8.97 1.20
C GLN A 91 9.62 -7.78 0.22
N PHE A 92 8.44 -7.23 0.01
CA PHE A 92 8.26 -6.04 -0.82
C PHE A 92 9.02 -4.82 -0.28
N ALA A 93 8.97 -4.59 1.04
CA ALA A 93 9.74 -3.52 1.69
C ALA A 93 11.25 -3.72 1.50
N GLN A 94 11.73 -4.95 1.72
CA GLN A 94 13.14 -5.30 1.61
C GLN A 94 13.66 -5.11 0.17
N ALA A 95 12.83 -5.35 -0.84
CA ALA A 95 13.19 -5.13 -2.22
C ALA A 95 13.54 -3.65 -2.53
N HIS A 96 13.01 -2.70 -1.76
CA HIS A 96 13.34 -1.27 -1.89
C HIS A 96 14.75 -0.92 -1.41
N PHE A 97 15.41 -1.80 -0.68
CA PHE A 97 16.80 -1.60 -0.24
C PHE A 97 17.83 -2.04 -1.29
N GLY A 98 17.36 -2.63 -2.40
CA GLY A 98 18.18 -3.03 -3.54
C GLY A 98 18.18 -1.97 -4.66
N ASN A 99 18.67 -2.36 -5.82
CA ASN A 99 18.83 -1.50 -7.00
C ASN A 99 17.75 -1.82 -8.06
N ASP A 100 16.48 -1.82 -7.66
CA ASP A 100 15.37 -2.04 -8.60
C ASP A 100 14.88 -0.70 -9.17
N ILE A 101 15.12 -0.49 -10.45
CA ILE A 101 14.77 0.76 -11.16
C ILE A 101 13.27 1.09 -11.04
N ALA A 102 12.39 0.09 -11.05
CA ALA A 102 10.94 0.32 -10.94
C ALA A 102 10.56 0.81 -9.53
N LEU A 103 11.20 0.26 -8.49
CA LEU A 103 11.02 0.70 -7.11
C LEU A 103 11.62 2.08 -6.87
N GLU A 104 12.79 2.36 -7.43
CA GLU A 104 13.39 3.70 -7.38
C GLU A 104 12.52 4.75 -8.08
N MET A 105 11.95 4.42 -9.25
CA MET A 105 11.08 5.34 -9.99
C MET A 105 9.83 5.72 -9.20
N GLN A 106 9.19 4.78 -8.51
CA GLN A 106 7.98 5.08 -7.75
C GLN A 106 8.25 5.97 -6.51
N MET A 107 9.46 5.94 -6.01
CA MET A 107 9.90 6.73 -4.85
C MET A 107 10.32 8.15 -5.21
N LYS A 108 10.60 8.45 -6.48
CA LYS A 108 10.96 9.81 -6.90
C LYS A 108 9.79 10.76 -6.71
N LYS A 109 10.06 11.91 -6.09
CA LYS A 109 9.08 13.00 -5.97
C LYS A 109 8.56 13.39 -7.35
N THR A 110 7.26 13.36 -7.53
CA THR A 110 6.55 13.80 -8.74
C THR A 110 5.79 15.12 -8.54
N ALA A 111 5.31 15.36 -7.31
CA ALA A 111 4.61 16.59 -6.96
C ALA A 111 4.69 16.84 -5.44
N GLN A 112 4.25 18.01 -5.02
CA GLN A 112 3.98 18.32 -3.62
C GLN A 112 2.53 17.95 -3.30
N TYR A 113 2.33 17.15 -2.24
CA TYR A 113 1.00 16.76 -1.76
C TYR A 113 0.43 17.77 -0.76
N SER A 114 1.27 18.24 0.17
CA SER A 114 0.96 19.29 1.13
C SER A 114 2.24 20.07 1.48
N GLU A 115 2.13 21.07 2.35
CA GLU A 115 3.26 21.90 2.75
C GLU A 115 4.50 21.12 3.24
N LYS A 116 4.28 19.95 3.87
CA LYS A 116 5.35 19.12 4.48
C LYS A 116 5.43 17.71 3.92
N VAL A 117 4.65 17.39 2.88
CA VAL A 117 4.57 16.04 2.34
C VAL A 117 4.65 16.10 0.82
N ASP A 118 5.56 15.37 0.26
CA ASP A 118 5.68 15.15 -1.17
C ASP A 118 4.98 13.85 -1.60
N ILE A 119 4.85 13.62 -2.89
CA ILE A 119 4.27 12.40 -3.45
C ILE A 119 5.12 11.85 -4.60
N GLY A 120 5.35 10.53 -4.59
CA GLY A 120 5.89 9.76 -5.69
C GLY A 120 4.79 9.07 -6.52
N LEU A 121 5.10 7.93 -7.10
CA LEU A 121 4.12 7.11 -7.80
C LEU A 121 3.50 6.09 -6.80
N GLY A 122 2.54 6.54 -6.01
CA GLY A 122 1.84 5.75 -5.00
C GLY A 122 2.36 5.91 -3.57
N TRP A 123 3.50 6.56 -3.34
CA TRP A 123 4.04 6.83 -2.02
C TRP A 123 3.84 8.29 -1.60
N LEU A 124 3.39 8.52 -0.38
CA LEU A 124 3.56 9.80 0.30
C LEU A 124 4.95 9.84 0.92
N ILE A 125 5.65 10.96 0.74
CA ILE A 125 7.05 11.12 1.12
C ILE A 125 7.10 12.13 2.28
N PHE A 126 7.46 11.62 3.44
CA PHE A 126 7.77 12.38 4.65
C PHE A 126 9.29 12.51 4.77
N TYR A 127 9.75 13.33 5.68
CA TYR A 127 11.18 13.49 5.94
C TYR A 127 11.45 13.36 7.44
N ASP A 128 12.53 12.65 7.80
CA ASP A 128 13.00 12.56 9.18
C ASP A 128 13.70 13.85 9.65
N GLY A 129 14.22 13.85 10.87
CA GLY A 129 14.90 15.02 11.46
C GLY A 129 16.23 15.39 10.76
N GLU A 130 16.78 14.51 9.93
CA GLU A 130 18.01 14.70 9.16
C GLU A 130 17.70 15.06 7.69
N GLY A 131 16.42 15.01 7.31
CA GLY A 131 15.96 15.31 5.94
C GLY A 131 15.94 14.08 5.03
N ASN A 132 16.13 12.88 5.54
CA ASN A 132 16.02 11.66 4.74
C ASN A 132 14.57 11.30 4.46
N PRO A 133 14.24 10.80 3.24
CA PRO A 133 12.87 10.47 2.90
C PRO A 133 12.39 9.21 3.62
N ILE A 134 11.17 9.29 4.13
CA ILE A 134 10.38 8.17 4.66
C ILE A 134 9.15 8.02 3.76
N TYR A 135 9.05 6.89 3.11
CA TYR A 135 7.93 6.56 2.22
C TYR A 135 6.82 5.89 3.01
N TRP A 136 5.62 6.38 2.86
CA TRP A 136 4.46 5.90 3.61
C TRP A 136 3.24 5.73 2.73
N HIS A 137 2.50 4.66 2.98
CA HIS A 137 1.14 4.50 2.48
C HIS A 137 0.31 3.67 3.46
N ASN A 138 -1.00 3.90 3.46
CA ASN A 138 -1.94 3.13 4.25
C ASN A 138 -3.07 2.58 3.39
N GLY A 139 -3.79 1.62 3.95
CA GLY A 139 -4.98 1.05 3.36
C GLY A 139 -6.12 0.92 4.37
N GLY A 140 -7.34 0.90 3.86
CA GLY A 140 -8.48 0.70 4.72
C GLY A 140 -9.74 0.27 3.99
N THR A 141 -10.44 -0.68 4.59
CA THR A 141 -11.75 -1.15 4.15
C THR A 141 -12.73 -1.21 5.31
N GLY A 142 -13.93 -1.74 5.08
CA GLY A 142 -14.93 -1.91 6.12
C GLY A 142 -14.53 -2.87 7.26
N GLY A 143 -13.50 -3.70 7.07
CA GLY A 143 -13.08 -4.68 8.08
C GLY A 143 -11.57 -4.75 8.31
N TYR A 144 -10.76 -3.99 7.58
CA TYR A 144 -9.31 -4.07 7.66
C TYR A 144 -8.65 -2.71 7.59
N SER A 145 -7.47 -2.61 8.19
CA SER A 145 -6.58 -1.46 8.08
C SER A 145 -5.15 -1.95 7.85
N SER A 146 -4.39 -1.21 7.07
CA SER A 146 -2.97 -1.44 6.86
C SER A 146 -2.21 -0.14 6.92
N ASP A 147 -0.94 -0.22 7.28
CA ASP A 147 -0.03 0.92 7.32
C ASP A 147 1.38 0.41 7.05
N MET A 148 2.12 1.11 6.20
CA MET A 148 3.47 0.72 5.80
C MET A 148 4.37 1.93 5.67
N THR A 149 5.57 1.85 6.24
CA THR A 149 6.67 2.79 6.03
C THR A 149 7.91 2.09 5.52
N VAL A 150 8.68 2.79 4.69
CA VAL A 150 9.99 2.36 4.20
C VAL A 150 10.95 3.54 4.29
N SER A 151 12.09 3.34 4.96
CA SER A 151 13.24 4.25 4.98
C SER A 151 14.40 3.55 4.28
N VAL A 152 14.68 3.94 3.04
CA VAL A 152 15.71 3.30 2.21
C VAL A 152 17.10 3.60 2.75
N GLU A 153 17.37 4.85 3.09
CA GLU A 153 18.67 5.29 3.64
C GLU A 153 19.06 4.50 4.90
N ASN A 154 18.08 4.23 5.77
CA ASN A 154 18.31 3.50 7.01
C ASN A 154 18.09 2.00 6.86
N GLN A 155 17.64 1.50 5.71
CA GLN A 155 17.27 0.11 5.45
C GLN A 155 16.26 -0.45 6.48
N LYS A 156 15.28 0.37 6.86
CA LYS A 156 14.26 0.07 7.87
C LYS A 156 12.88 0.14 7.26
N SER A 157 12.01 -0.73 7.72
CA SER A 157 10.59 -0.67 7.36
C SER A 157 9.71 -1.17 8.50
N VAL A 158 8.48 -0.69 8.53
CA VAL A 158 7.43 -1.18 9.44
C VAL A 158 6.18 -1.46 8.64
N VAL A 159 5.59 -2.62 8.85
CA VAL A 159 4.30 -3.03 8.30
C VAL A 159 3.33 -3.35 9.42
N ILE A 160 2.17 -2.74 9.41
CA ILE A 160 1.06 -3.00 10.33
C ILE A 160 -0.12 -3.49 9.52
N LEU A 161 -0.62 -4.69 9.82
CA LEU A 161 -1.88 -5.21 9.32
C LEU A 161 -2.84 -5.44 10.48
N SER A 162 -4.08 -5.03 10.31
CA SER A 162 -5.13 -5.19 11.30
C SER A 162 -6.44 -5.63 10.64
N ASN A 163 -7.13 -6.54 11.29
CA ASN A 163 -8.48 -6.96 10.92
C ASN A 163 -9.58 -6.07 11.53
N VAL A 164 -9.25 -4.82 11.83
CA VAL A 164 -10.18 -3.81 12.34
C VAL A 164 -10.48 -2.79 11.24
N SER A 165 -11.76 -2.45 11.11
CA SER A 165 -12.25 -1.47 10.13
C SER A 165 -11.48 -0.15 10.19
N ALA A 166 -11.07 0.37 9.04
CA ALA A 166 -10.44 1.70 8.91
C ALA A 166 -11.36 2.86 9.33
N PHE A 167 -12.67 2.62 9.53
CA PHE A 167 -13.62 3.60 10.06
C PHE A 167 -13.64 3.69 11.58
N VAL A 168 -12.85 2.86 12.27
CA VAL A 168 -12.60 2.96 13.70
C VAL A 168 -11.61 4.09 13.94
N LYS A 169 -11.92 4.97 14.91
CA LYS A 169 -11.10 6.17 15.17
C LYS A 169 -9.65 5.82 15.51
N GLU A 170 -9.46 4.78 16.28
CA GLU A 170 -8.18 4.31 16.80
C GLU A 170 -7.23 3.84 15.70
N THR A 171 -7.75 3.35 14.57
CA THR A 171 -6.90 2.95 13.43
C THR A 171 -6.19 4.12 12.76
N ARG A 172 -6.64 5.36 13.01
CA ARG A 172 -5.95 6.58 12.57
C ARG A 172 -4.61 6.79 13.24
N GLU A 173 -4.41 6.17 14.42
CA GLU A 173 -3.16 6.21 15.17
C GLU A 173 -2.12 5.25 14.63
N TYR A 174 -2.47 4.34 13.70
CA TYR A 174 -1.50 3.39 13.13
C TYR A 174 -0.35 4.08 12.42
N ARG A 175 -0.59 5.23 11.78
CA ARG A 175 0.50 6.01 11.20
C ARG A 175 1.49 6.48 12.29
N ASN A 176 1.00 7.06 13.38
CA ASN A 176 1.86 7.54 14.47
C ASN A 176 2.63 6.38 15.10
N LEU A 177 1.95 5.25 15.33
CA LEU A 177 2.59 4.02 15.83
C LEU A 177 3.67 3.54 14.85
N ASN A 178 3.38 3.50 13.56
CA ASN A 178 4.31 3.04 12.53
C ASN A 178 5.58 3.90 12.51
N PHE A 179 5.45 5.23 12.46
CA PHE A 179 6.60 6.15 12.51
C PHE A 179 7.38 6.04 13.82
N THR A 180 6.69 5.85 14.97
CA THR A 180 7.34 5.61 16.25
C THR A 180 8.15 4.32 16.23
N LEU A 181 7.55 3.21 15.76
CA LEU A 181 8.25 1.93 15.64
C LEU A 181 9.46 2.05 14.71
N LEU A 182 9.31 2.72 13.55
CA LEU A 182 10.41 2.93 12.61
C LEU A 182 11.59 3.66 13.28
N SER A 183 11.32 4.63 14.16
CA SER A 183 12.37 5.37 14.88
C SER A 183 13.06 4.57 15.98
N LEU A 184 12.45 3.48 16.46
CA LEU A 184 12.99 2.62 17.52
C LEU A 184 13.81 1.42 17.00
N ILE A 185 13.74 1.13 15.72
CA ILE A 185 14.57 0.07 15.09
C ILE A 185 16.02 0.58 15.04
N GLU A 186 16.93 -0.20 15.60
CA GLU A 186 18.39 0.06 15.55
C GLU A 186 19.01 -0.36 14.21
#